data_03756ec658545e7ab9378a716c772191
#
_entry.id   03756ec658545e7ab9378a716c772191
#
_cell.length_a   1.000
_cell.length_b   1.000
_cell.length_c   1.000
_cell.angle_alpha   90.00
_cell.angle_beta   90.00
_cell.angle_gamma   90.00
#
_symmetry.space_group_name_H-M   'P 1'
#
loop_
_entity.id
_entity.type
_entity.pdbx_description
1 polymer ?
#
loop_
_entity_poly.entity_id
_entity_poly.type
_entity_poly.pdbx_seq_one_letter_code
_entity_poly.pdbx_strand_id
1 'polypeptide(L)'
;MKKVLLITYYFPPSGGAGAQRWLKTIKYLPEFSVETIVLTVDPVCASYPQVDESLCDDIPPSLKVYKTKTKEILSLYKRVSPQKQVPYGGFANEPNPTLMQKISRFIRGNFFLPDPRRGWNKYALAKAKEIIENEGITTVVTTSPPHSTQLIGLELKKLYPNINWVADLRDPWTDIYYSQDLYPTAWAQKRNLKYERSVLLGADKIITVSEDCKRLFAEKADVADKITVVPNGYDEDDFKEMIKEKGEITPNSSLLTPHYILSYVGVLAPQHDLSPLKALVSGRKDILLRFVGVVSEEIQQEIKSWGVQTEFISYLSHKEAIAYMMASDALLLFVPNVPNNEGILTGKLFEYLASRRKILLFGPENGDAMKLITECGAGSLYTENLCLDKFLSQDYSGNDNVKQYSRRALAQKIASLL
;
A
#
# COMPACT_ATOMS: atom_id res chain seq x y z
N MET A 1 -26.45 -14.49 4.84
CA MET A 1 -25.23 -13.74 4.54
C MET A 1 -24.95 -13.83 3.03
N LYS A 2 -24.53 -12.75 2.42
CA LYS A 2 -24.16 -12.72 1.00
C LYS A 2 -22.78 -13.35 0.84
N LYS A 3 -22.65 -14.37 -0.02
CA LYS A 3 -21.35 -15.00 -0.30
C LYS A 3 -20.61 -14.26 -1.40
N VAL A 4 -19.34 -13.97 -1.18
CA VAL A 4 -18.46 -13.23 -2.09
C VAL A 4 -17.17 -14.02 -2.32
N LEU A 5 -16.77 -14.19 -3.58
CA LEU A 5 -15.49 -14.76 -3.94
C LEU A 5 -14.45 -13.64 -4.14
N LEU A 6 -13.46 -13.57 -3.25
CA LEU A 6 -12.29 -12.71 -3.40
C LEU A 6 -11.17 -13.47 -4.12
N ILE A 7 -10.73 -12.95 -5.24
CA ILE A 7 -9.58 -13.46 -6.01
C ILE A 7 -8.41 -12.50 -5.81
N THR A 8 -7.38 -12.95 -5.12
CA THR A 8 -6.19 -12.17 -4.79
C THR A 8 -4.92 -13.02 -4.92
N TYR A 9 -3.89 -12.46 -5.52
CA TYR A 9 -2.60 -13.12 -5.58
C TYR A 9 -1.82 -12.99 -4.26
N TYR A 10 -1.84 -11.77 -3.67
CA TYR A 10 -1.17 -11.49 -2.40
C TYR A 10 -2.13 -11.73 -1.22
N PHE A 11 -1.90 -12.82 -0.53
CA PHE A 11 -2.59 -13.23 0.69
C PHE A 11 -1.58 -13.89 1.64
N PRO A 12 -1.77 -13.88 2.98
CA PRO A 12 -0.79 -14.50 3.87
C PRO A 12 -0.35 -15.90 3.44
N PRO A 13 0.96 -16.22 3.51
CA PRO A 13 2.05 -15.49 4.17
C PRO A 13 2.71 -14.39 3.33
N SER A 14 2.10 -13.90 2.24
CA SER A 14 2.61 -12.71 1.56
C SER A 14 2.54 -11.51 2.48
N GLY A 15 3.66 -10.80 2.65
CA GLY A 15 3.74 -9.54 3.40
C GLY A 15 3.34 -8.31 2.58
N GLY A 16 3.39 -7.17 3.25
CA GLY A 16 3.18 -5.85 2.68
C GLY A 16 1.71 -5.41 2.56
N ALA A 17 1.52 -4.13 2.22
CA ALA A 17 0.19 -3.49 2.15
C ALA A 17 -0.79 -4.22 1.22
N GLY A 18 -0.26 -4.91 0.22
CA GLY A 18 -1.05 -5.69 -0.74
C GLY A 18 -1.88 -6.80 -0.11
N ALA A 19 -1.30 -7.54 0.82
CA ALA A 19 -1.98 -8.61 1.55
C ALA A 19 -2.86 -8.06 2.67
N GLN A 20 -2.37 -7.06 3.41
CA GLN A 20 -3.06 -6.52 4.60
C GLN A 20 -4.42 -5.89 4.27
N ARG A 21 -4.58 -5.22 3.12
CA ARG A 21 -5.84 -4.55 2.76
C ARG A 21 -7.04 -5.49 2.88
N TRP A 22 -7.02 -6.59 2.14
CA TRP A 22 -8.14 -7.53 2.14
C TRP A 22 -8.17 -8.43 3.36
N LEU A 23 -7.03 -8.82 3.92
CA LEU A 23 -6.98 -9.56 5.19
C LEU A 23 -7.72 -8.82 6.30
N LYS A 24 -7.37 -7.54 6.52
CA LYS A 24 -8.03 -6.71 7.53
C LYS A 24 -9.48 -6.35 7.15
N THR A 25 -9.83 -6.23 5.86
CA THR A 25 -11.22 -6.03 5.43
C THR A 25 -12.08 -7.25 5.73
N ILE A 26 -11.60 -8.46 5.43
CA ILE A 26 -12.31 -9.73 5.68
C ILE A 26 -12.65 -9.91 7.17
N LYS A 27 -11.81 -9.43 8.07
CA LYS A 27 -12.06 -9.44 9.52
C LYS A 27 -13.41 -8.80 9.90
N TYR A 28 -13.78 -7.71 9.23
CA TYR A 28 -14.97 -6.91 9.55
C TYR A 28 -16.20 -7.19 8.65
N LEU A 29 -16.03 -7.79 7.46
CA LEU A 29 -17.14 -8.04 6.53
C LEU A 29 -18.30 -8.87 7.13
N PRO A 30 -18.08 -9.85 8.03
CA PRO A 30 -19.18 -10.58 8.67
C PRO A 30 -20.13 -9.70 9.47
N GLU A 31 -19.66 -8.58 10.05
CA GLU A 31 -20.50 -7.60 10.75
C GLU A 31 -21.56 -6.96 9.83
N PHE A 32 -21.27 -6.95 8.51
CA PHE A 32 -22.14 -6.40 7.47
C PHE A 32 -22.81 -7.49 6.62
N SER A 33 -22.97 -8.70 7.20
CA SER A 33 -23.65 -9.83 6.56
C SER A 33 -23.01 -10.33 5.26
N VAL A 34 -21.70 -10.18 5.11
CA VAL A 34 -20.90 -10.69 3.98
C VAL A 34 -20.01 -11.83 4.45
N GLU A 35 -20.17 -12.99 3.80
CA GLU A 35 -19.29 -14.16 3.94
C GLU A 35 -18.30 -14.16 2.78
N THR A 36 -17.00 -14.14 3.08
CA THR A 36 -15.93 -14.12 2.07
C THR A 36 -15.34 -15.51 1.90
N ILE A 37 -15.16 -15.90 0.65
CA ILE A 37 -14.36 -17.07 0.23
C ILE A 37 -13.15 -16.52 -0.52
N VAL A 38 -11.96 -16.96 -0.17
CA VAL A 38 -10.71 -16.48 -0.79
C VAL A 38 -10.17 -17.52 -1.77
N LEU A 39 -9.80 -17.05 -2.96
CA LEU A 39 -9.00 -17.80 -3.92
C LEU A 39 -7.66 -17.10 -4.10
N THR A 40 -6.58 -17.80 -3.79
CA THR A 40 -5.21 -17.28 -3.88
C THR A 40 -4.24 -18.28 -4.50
N VAL A 41 -3.01 -17.84 -4.76
CA VAL A 41 -1.93 -18.71 -5.21
C VAL A 41 -1.38 -19.55 -4.04
N ASP A 42 -0.93 -20.77 -4.34
CA ASP A 42 -0.23 -21.61 -3.35
C ASP A 42 1.13 -20.97 -3.03
N PRO A 43 1.41 -20.63 -1.74
CA PRO A 43 2.67 -20.01 -1.32
C PRO A 43 3.91 -20.77 -1.75
N VAL A 44 3.84 -22.10 -1.85
CA VAL A 44 4.97 -22.96 -2.30
C VAL A 44 5.37 -22.64 -3.74
N CYS A 45 4.43 -22.22 -4.57
CA CYS A 45 4.66 -21.92 -5.99
C CYS A 45 4.80 -20.41 -6.26
N ALA A 46 4.41 -19.57 -5.30
CA ALA A 46 4.27 -18.13 -5.49
C ALA A 46 5.62 -17.39 -5.56
N SER A 47 5.61 -16.24 -6.26
CA SER A 47 6.74 -15.30 -6.29
C SER A 47 6.42 -14.07 -5.44
N TYR A 48 6.37 -14.23 -4.12
CA TYR A 48 6.15 -13.09 -3.21
C TYR A 48 7.41 -12.22 -3.11
N PRO A 49 7.26 -10.88 -3.16
CA PRO A 49 8.38 -9.96 -2.92
C PRO A 49 8.86 -10.01 -1.47
N GLN A 50 7.90 -10.18 -0.55
CA GLN A 50 8.13 -10.25 0.90
C GLN A 50 7.24 -11.35 1.48
N VAL A 51 7.76 -12.08 2.47
CA VAL A 51 7.02 -13.06 3.25
C VAL A 51 6.93 -12.55 4.69
N ASP A 52 5.74 -12.65 5.27
CA ASP A 52 5.44 -12.30 6.66
C ASP A 52 4.46 -13.34 7.23
N GLU A 53 5.03 -14.32 7.93
CA GLU A 53 4.26 -15.41 8.52
C GLU A 53 3.32 -14.94 9.64
N SER A 54 3.63 -13.81 10.31
CA SER A 54 2.80 -13.29 11.39
C SER A 54 1.39 -12.91 10.92
N LEU A 55 1.24 -12.55 9.65
CA LEU A 55 -0.07 -12.24 9.07
C LEU A 55 -0.99 -13.47 8.97
N CYS A 56 -0.45 -14.68 9.09
CA CYS A 56 -1.26 -15.90 9.11
C CYS A 56 -2.14 -15.99 10.36
N ASP A 57 -1.70 -15.40 11.47
CA ASP A 57 -2.45 -15.39 12.74
C ASP A 57 -3.71 -14.50 12.65
N ASP A 58 -3.70 -13.52 11.73
CA ASP A 58 -4.84 -12.64 11.47
C ASP A 58 -5.94 -13.28 10.58
N ILE A 59 -5.69 -14.48 10.03
CA ILE A 59 -6.68 -15.16 9.19
C ILE A 59 -7.81 -15.68 10.06
N PRO A 60 -9.07 -15.24 9.86
CA PRO A 60 -10.20 -15.78 10.64
C PRO A 60 -10.29 -17.31 10.50
N PRO A 61 -10.41 -18.07 11.60
CA PRO A 61 -10.47 -19.55 11.55
C PRO A 61 -11.61 -20.11 10.69
N SER A 62 -12.68 -19.36 10.52
CA SER A 62 -13.84 -19.74 9.70
C SER A 62 -13.67 -19.43 8.21
N LEU A 63 -12.61 -18.73 7.82
CA LEU A 63 -12.40 -18.29 6.45
C LEU A 63 -12.05 -19.48 5.54
N LYS A 64 -12.84 -19.68 4.49
CA LYS A 64 -12.52 -20.65 3.42
C LYS A 64 -11.47 -20.07 2.48
N VAL A 65 -10.30 -20.69 2.40
CA VAL A 65 -9.20 -20.27 1.52
C VAL A 65 -8.85 -21.40 0.56
N TYR A 66 -9.08 -21.17 -0.74
CA TYR A 66 -8.67 -22.07 -1.81
C TYR A 66 -7.32 -21.60 -2.38
N LYS A 67 -6.39 -22.54 -2.55
CA LYS A 67 -5.05 -22.29 -3.07
C LYS A 67 -4.86 -23.03 -4.39
N THR A 68 -4.23 -22.37 -5.36
CA THR A 68 -3.92 -23.01 -6.66
C THR A 68 -2.47 -22.79 -7.05
N LYS A 69 -1.93 -23.76 -7.78
CA LYS A 69 -0.58 -23.64 -8.35
C LYS A 69 -0.47 -22.52 -9.37
N THR A 70 0.73 -22.09 -9.65
CA THR A 70 1.06 -21.15 -10.73
C THR A 70 2.21 -21.69 -11.59
N LYS A 71 2.34 -21.19 -12.81
CA LYS A 71 3.53 -21.37 -13.66
C LYS A 71 4.13 -20.00 -13.96
N GLU A 72 5.01 -19.56 -13.11
CA GLU A 72 5.66 -18.27 -13.26
C GLU A 72 7.10 -18.43 -13.72
N ILE A 73 7.47 -17.64 -14.72
CA ILE A 73 8.85 -17.62 -15.24
C ILE A 73 9.80 -16.94 -14.24
N LEU A 74 9.27 -16.11 -13.33
CA LEU A 74 10.03 -15.55 -12.22
C LEU A 74 10.66 -16.61 -11.30
N SER A 75 10.08 -17.80 -11.20
CA SER A 75 10.69 -18.92 -10.47
C SER A 75 11.98 -19.42 -11.12
N LEU A 76 12.08 -19.32 -12.45
CA LEU A 76 13.31 -19.58 -13.21
C LEU A 76 14.34 -18.45 -13.04
N TYR A 77 13.87 -17.20 -12.99
CA TYR A 77 14.73 -16.03 -12.73
C TYR A 77 15.42 -16.08 -11.36
N LYS A 78 14.70 -16.50 -10.30
CA LYS A 78 15.28 -16.70 -8.96
C LYS A 78 16.42 -17.75 -8.94
N ARG A 79 16.40 -18.72 -9.86
CA ARG A 79 17.45 -19.76 -9.97
C ARG A 79 18.70 -19.26 -10.70
N VAL A 80 18.58 -18.23 -11.52
CA VAL A 80 19.66 -17.73 -12.40
C VAL A 80 20.20 -16.38 -11.92
N SER A 81 19.45 -15.60 -11.15
CA SER A 81 19.89 -14.31 -10.64
C SER A 81 20.75 -14.44 -9.39
N PRO A 82 21.93 -13.78 -9.32
CA PRO A 82 22.77 -13.74 -8.13
C PRO A 82 22.07 -13.04 -6.95
N GLN A 83 21.15 -12.12 -7.23
CA GLN A 83 20.30 -11.46 -6.25
C GLN A 83 19.01 -12.27 -6.07
N LYS A 84 18.92 -13.02 -4.98
CA LYS A 84 17.76 -13.86 -4.62
C LYS A 84 16.47 -13.08 -4.33
N GLN A 85 16.44 -11.76 -4.51
CA GLN A 85 15.31 -10.89 -4.21
C GLN A 85 14.56 -10.47 -5.48
N VAL A 86 13.23 -10.51 -5.41
CA VAL A 86 12.36 -9.93 -6.45
C VAL A 86 12.35 -8.41 -6.25
N PRO A 87 12.50 -7.58 -7.33
CA PRO A 87 12.41 -6.13 -7.20
C PRO A 87 11.13 -5.70 -6.49
N TYR A 88 11.26 -4.86 -5.48
CA TYR A 88 10.19 -4.37 -4.62
C TYR A 88 9.84 -2.92 -4.98
N GLY A 89 8.55 -2.56 -4.88
CA GLY A 89 8.05 -1.19 -4.86
C GLY A 89 8.74 -0.20 -5.80
N GLY A 90 8.51 -0.31 -7.13
CA GLY A 90 9.05 0.67 -8.07
C GLY A 90 10.57 0.65 -8.26
N PHE A 91 11.21 -0.50 -8.06
CA PHE A 91 12.69 -0.65 -8.18
C PHE A 91 13.49 0.22 -7.20
N ALA A 92 12.89 0.58 -6.06
CA ALA A 92 13.52 1.42 -5.03
C ALA A 92 14.86 0.86 -4.52
N ASN A 93 15.04 -0.47 -4.59
CA ASN A 93 16.28 -1.17 -4.24
C ASN A 93 17.30 -1.25 -5.39
N GLU A 94 17.01 -0.68 -6.55
CA GLU A 94 17.87 -0.69 -7.73
C GLU A 94 17.95 0.70 -8.40
N PRO A 95 18.43 1.77 -7.72
CA PRO A 95 18.45 3.13 -8.27
C PRO A 95 19.36 3.28 -9.48
N ASN A 96 20.46 2.52 -9.54
CA ASN A 96 21.42 2.52 -10.64
C ASN A 96 21.49 1.13 -11.31
N PRO A 97 20.56 0.79 -12.23
CA PRO A 97 20.48 -0.55 -12.79
C PRO A 97 21.66 -0.85 -13.71
N THR A 98 22.29 -2.02 -13.52
CA THR A 98 23.29 -2.59 -14.42
C THR A 98 22.67 -2.90 -15.80
N LEU A 99 23.51 -3.14 -16.81
CA LEU A 99 23.02 -3.51 -18.15
C LEU A 99 22.11 -4.76 -18.10
N MET A 100 22.46 -5.77 -17.31
CA MET A 100 21.65 -6.98 -17.14
C MET A 100 20.29 -6.68 -16.48
N GLN A 101 20.26 -5.79 -15.50
CA GLN A 101 19.01 -5.34 -14.90
C GLN A 101 18.15 -4.56 -15.87
N LYS A 102 18.75 -3.69 -16.71
CA LYS A 102 18.03 -2.98 -17.79
C LYS A 102 17.41 -3.94 -18.80
N ILE A 103 18.16 -4.96 -19.24
CA ILE A 103 17.64 -6.02 -20.12
C ILE A 103 16.50 -6.79 -19.44
N SER A 104 16.65 -7.17 -18.17
CA SER A 104 15.62 -7.83 -17.41
C SER A 104 14.34 -6.98 -17.28
N ARG A 105 14.49 -5.67 -17.00
CA ARG A 105 13.36 -4.72 -16.93
C ARG A 105 12.68 -4.59 -18.30
N PHE A 106 13.45 -4.50 -19.39
CA PHE A 106 12.91 -4.47 -20.76
C PHE A 106 12.11 -5.74 -21.07
N ILE A 107 12.66 -6.92 -20.80
CA ILE A 107 11.97 -8.20 -21.01
C ILE A 107 10.67 -8.23 -20.20
N ARG A 108 10.71 -7.83 -18.92
CA ARG A 108 9.54 -7.78 -18.05
C ARG A 108 8.46 -6.84 -18.58
N GLY A 109 8.85 -5.64 -19.03
CA GLY A 109 7.92 -4.61 -19.48
C GLY A 109 7.27 -4.88 -20.85
N ASN A 110 7.86 -5.76 -21.65
CA ASN A 110 7.42 -5.98 -23.04
C ASN A 110 6.81 -7.37 -23.30
N PHE A 111 7.29 -8.40 -22.61
CA PHE A 111 6.84 -9.79 -22.85
C PHE A 111 5.92 -10.34 -21.76
N PHE A 112 5.96 -9.75 -20.56
CA PHE A 112 5.11 -10.19 -19.43
C PHE A 112 3.98 -9.19 -19.15
N LEU A 113 3.04 -9.10 -20.07
CA LEU A 113 1.92 -8.16 -19.97
C LEU A 113 0.65 -8.84 -19.43
N PRO A 114 -0.05 -8.20 -18.47
CA PRO A 114 0.29 -6.94 -17.81
C PRO A 114 1.40 -7.05 -16.78
N ASP A 115 1.69 -8.24 -16.27
CA ASP A 115 2.73 -8.53 -15.28
C ASP A 115 3.15 -10.01 -15.30
N PRO A 116 4.28 -10.36 -14.65
CA PRO A 116 4.82 -11.74 -14.66
C PRO A 116 3.97 -12.79 -13.91
N ARG A 117 2.97 -12.38 -13.12
CA ARG A 117 2.08 -13.31 -12.37
C ARG A 117 0.93 -13.84 -13.23
N ARG A 118 0.80 -13.38 -14.46
CA ARG A 118 -0.24 -13.83 -15.40
C ARG A 118 -0.29 -15.37 -15.56
N GLY A 119 0.82 -16.05 -15.31
CA GLY A 119 0.88 -17.52 -15.32
C GLY A 119 -0.06 -18.20 -14.33
N TRP A 120 -0.52 -17.49 -13.30
CA TRP A 120 -1.50 -17.96 -12.34
C TRP A 120 -2.93 -17.98 -12.89
N ASN A 121 -3.28 -17.06 -13.79
CA ASN A 121 -4.66 -16.81 -14.23
C ASN A 121 -5.38 -18.08 -14.70
N LYS A 122 -4.69 -18.97 -15.45
CA LYS A 122 -5.27 -20.21 -15.94
C LYS A 122 -5.80 -21.11 -14.81
N TYR A 123 -5.03 -21.23 -13.75
CA TYR A 123 -5.35 -22.10 -12.60
C TYR A 123 -6.42 -21.44 -11.71
N ALA A 124 -6.28 -20.14 -11.47
CA ALA A 124 -7.26 -19.36 -10.72
C ALA A 124 -8.62 -19.34 -11.40
N LEU A 125 -8.66 -19.11 -12.72
CA LEU A 125 -9.93 -19.10 -13.49
C LEU A 125 -10.65 -20.46 -13.41
N ALA A 126 -9.92 -21.58 -13.58
CA ALA A 126 -10.50 -22.91 -13.47
C ALA A 126 -11.10 -23.16 -12.09
N LYS A 127 -10.38 -22.81 -11.01
CA LYS A 127 -10.85 -22.98 -9.65
C LYS A 127 -11.97 -22.00 -9.28
N ALA A 128 -11.92 -20.77 -9.80
CA ALA A 128 -12.98 -19.80 -9.57
C ALA A 128 -14.33 -20.26 -10.13
N LYS A 129 -14.34 -20.87 -11.33
CA LYS A 129 -15.56 -21.47 -11.91
C LYS A 129 -16.16 -22.53 -11.00
N GLU A 130 -15.32 -23.47 -10.55
CA GLU A 130 -15.73 -24.53 -9.62
C GLU A 130 -16.36 -23.94 -8.33
N ILE A 131 -15.73 -22.91 -7.75
CA ILE A 131 -16.23 -22.26 -6.52
C ILE A 131 -17.55 -21.55 -6.79
N ILE A 132 -17.66 -20.82 -7.92
CA ILE A 132 -18.88 -20.09 -8.28
C ILE A 132 -20.07 -21.07 -8.38
N GLU A 133 -19.87 -22.20 -9.04
CA GLU A 133 -20.92 -23.21 -9.25
C GLU A 133 -21.27 -23.95 -7.95
N ASN A 134 -20.29 -24.37 -7.17
CA ASN A 134 -20.51 -25.15 -5.95
C ASN A 134 -21.01 -24.33 -4.76
N GLU A 135 -20.61 -23.08 -4.63
CA GLU A 135 -20.97 -22.21 -3.49
C GLU A 135 -22.12 -21.23 -3.83
N GLY A 136 -22.57 -21.20 -5.08
CA GLY A 136 -23.64 -20.31 -5.52
C GLY A 136 -23.22 -18.83 -5.50
N ILE A 137 -21.99 -18.53 -5.89
CA ILE A 137 -21.44 -17.17 -5.85
C ILE A 137 -22.11 -16.26 -6.90
N THR A 138 -22.60 -15.13 -6.46
CA THR A 138 -23.16 -14.08 -7.32
C THR A 138 -22.31 -12.82 -7.40
N THR A 139 -21.32 -12.68 -6.53
CA THR A 139 -20.42 -11.52 -6.50
C THR A 139 -18.98 -11.98 -6.44
N VAL A 140 -18.15 -11.46 -7.33
CA VAL A 140 -16.70 -11.70 -7.39
C VAL A 140 -15.96 -10.38 -7.22
N VAL A 141 -14.95 -10.39 -6.38
CA VAL A 141 -13.99 -9.30 -6.23
C VAL A 141 -12.64 -9.75 -6.75
N THR A 142 -12.02 -8.96 -7.61
CA THR A 142 -10.62 -9.13 -8.01
C THR A 142 -9.80 -7.95 -7.51
N THR A 143 -8.64 -8.19 -6.89
CA THR A 143 -7.79 -7.10 -6.38
C THR A 143 -6.42 -7.09 -7.04
N SER A 144 -5.89 -5.92 -7.30
CA SER A 144 -4.56 -5.69 -7.91
C SER A 144 -3.77 -4.60 -7.18
N PRO A 145 -2.41 -4.61 -7.23
CA PRO A 145 -1.55 -5.55 -7.98
C PRO A 145 -1.59 -7.00 -7.48
N PRO A 146 -1.21 -7.98 -8.34
CA PRO A 146 -0.83 -7.87 -9.75
C PRO A 146 -2.03 -7.59 -10.64
N HIS A 147 -1.83 -6.79 -11.70
CA HIS A 147 -2.94 -6.39 -12.58
C HIS A 147 -3.50 -7.54 -13.42
N SER A 148 -2.71 -8.60 -13.65
CA SER A 148 -3.17 -9.83 -14.29
C SER A 148 -4.35 -10.48 -13.58
N THR A 149 -4.51 -10.28 -12.27
CA THR A 149 -5.66 -10.78 -11.49
C THR A 149 -6.99 -10.21 -12.02
N GLN A 150 -6.99 -8.95 -12.49
CA GLN A 150 -8.18 -8.31 -13.05
C GLN A 150 -8.68 -9.01 -14.34
N LEU A 151 -7.75 -9.61 -15.10
CA LEU A 151 -8.11 -10.36 -16.31
C LEU A 151 -8.89 -11.66 -15.97
N ILE A 152 -8.76 -12.19 -14.75
CA ILE A 152 -9.58 -13.32 -14.29
C ILE A 152 -11.03 -12.85 -14.14
N GLY A 153 -11.26 -11.69 -13.49
CA GLY A 153 -12.57 -11.08 -13.35
C GLY A 153 -13.21 -10.80 -14.71
N LEU A 154 -12.43 -10.25 -15.65
CA LEU A 154 -12.89 -9.98 -17.01
C LEU A 154 -13.35 -11.26 -17.74
N GLU A 155 -12.63 -12.37 -17.60
CA GLU A 155 -13.03 -13.65 -18.21
C GLU A 155 -14.24 -14.27 -17.49
N LEU A 156 -14.31 -14.16 -16.15
CA LEU A 156 -15.49 -14.62 -15.40
C LEU A 156 -16.73 -13.84 -15.78
N LYS A 157 -16.64 -12.52 -15.96
CA LYS A 157 -17.79 -11.68 -16.40
C LYS A 157 -18.31 -12.08 -17.79
N LYS A 158 -17.43 -12.49 -18.70
CA LYS A 158 -17.83 -13.02 -20.00
C LYS A 158 -18.53 -14.39 -19.89
N LEU A 159 -18.04 -15.26 -19.02
CA LEU A 159 -18.59 -16.61 -18.82
C LEU A 159 -19.91 -16.59 -18.01
N TYR A 160 -20.02 -15.67 -17.07
CA TYR A 160 -21.17 -15.50 -16.18
C TYR A 160 -21.66 -14.04 -16.24
N PRO A 161 -22.43 -13.63 -17.28
CA PRO A 161 -22.82 -12.23 -17.48
C PRO A 161 -23.57 -11.60 -16.30
N ASN A 162 -24.30 -12.42 -15.53
CA ASN A 162 -25.10 -11.97 -14.38
C ASN A 162 -24.29 -11.85 -13.08
N ILE A 163 -23.01 -12.22 -13.08
CA ILE A 163 -22.20 -12.07 -11.88
C ILE A 163 -21.90 -10.59 -11.62
N ASN A 164 -22.02 -10.13 -10.39
CA ASN A 164 -21.58 -8.80 -9.99
C ASN A 164 -20.05 -8.82 -9.82
N TRP A 165 -19.32 -8.20 -10.73
CA TRP A 165 -17.86 -8.13 -10.66
C TRP A 165 -17.39 -6.78 -10.16
N VAL A 166 -16.71 -6.78 -9.00
CA VAL A 166 -16.08 -5.61 -8.39
C VAL A 166 -14.58 -5.69 -8.62
N ALA A 167 -14.02 -4.72 -9.34
CA ALA A 167 -12.59 -4.61 -9.60
C ALA A 167 -11.93 -3.65 -8.58
N ASP A 168 -11.09 -4.16 -7.67
CA ASP A 168 -10.30 -3.35 -6.74
C ASP A 168 -8.94 -3.03 -7.37
N LEU A 169 -8.78 -1.79 -7.82
CA LEU A 169 -7.61 -1.24 -8.51
C LEU A 169 -6.89 -0.26 -7.58
N ARG A 170 -5.87 -0.73 -6.87
CA ARG A 170 -5.18 0.06 -5.84
C ARG A 170 -4.10 0.99 -6.37
N ASP A 171 -3.59 0.70 -7.56
CA ASP A 171 -2.55 1.48 -8.22
C ASP A 171 -3.04 1.91 -9.61
N PRO A 172 -2.59 3.07 -10.11
CA PRO A 172 -3.01 3.59 -11.42
C PRO A 172 -2.29 2.85 -12.56
N TRP A 173 -2.58 1.59 -12.73
CA TRP A 173 -2.07 0.58 -13.66
C TRP A 173 -1.04 1.09 -14.70
N THR A 174 -1.48 1.76 -15.80
CA THR A 174 -0.56 2.26 -16.84
C THR A 174 0.10 3.60 -16.48
N ASP A 175 -0.44 4.35 -15.51
CA ASP A 175 0.08 5.65 -15.07
C ASP A 175 0.97 5.56 -13.83
N ILE A 176 1.24 4.35 -13.35
CA ILE A 176 2.15 4.18 -12.22
C ILE A 176 3.54 4.70 -12.57
N TYR A 177 4.10 5.56 -11.71
CA TYR A 177 5.30 6.34 -12.01
C TYR A 177 6.50 5.51 -12.49
N TYR A 178 6.69 4.30 -11.96
CA TYR A 178 7.81 3.43 -12.34
C TYR A 178 7.57 2.61 -13.61
N SER A 179 6.46 2.80 -14.31
CA SER A 179 6.14 2.07 -15.55
C SER A 179 7.20 2.29 -16.63
N GLN A 180 7.79 3.49 -16.68
CA GLN A 180 8.83 3.85 -17.64
C GLN A 180 10.16 3.14 -17.36
N ASP A 181 10.44 2.77 -16.12
CA ASP A 181 11.65 2.00 -15.74
C ASP A 181 11.66 0.58 -16.30
N LEU A 182 10.53 0.12 -16.81
CA LEU A 182 10.39 -1.14 -17.54
C LEU A 182 10.71 -1.04 -19.03
N TYR A 183 11.09 0.15 -19.53
CA TYR A 183 11.38 0.42 -20.92
C TYR A 183 10.32 -0.14 -21.90
N PRO A 184 9.02 0.18 -21.71
CA PRO A 184 7.97 -0.40 -22.52
C PRO A 184 7.99 0.14 -23.96
N THR A 185 7.90 -0.73 -24.93
CA THR A 185 7.68 -0.36 -26.33
C THR A 185 6.27 0.21 -26.55
N ALA A 186 6.04 0.96 -27.62
CA ALA A 186 4.73 1.48 -27.98
C ALA A 186 3.69 0.36 -28.11
N TRP A 187 4.09 -0.82 -28.58
CA TRP A 187 3.22 -1.98 -28.65
C TRP A 187 2.81 -2.48 -27.25
N ALA A 188 3.76 -2.57 -26.32
CA ALA A 188 3.51 -3.02 -24.94
C ALA A 188 2.60 -2.02 -24.20
N GLN A 189 2.87 -0.71 -24.36
CA GLN A 189 2.03 0.36 -23.80
C GLN A 189 0.59 0.26 -24.31
N LYS A 190 0.41 0.18 -25.64
CA LYS A 190 -0.92 0.03 -26.27
C LYS A 190 -1.65 -1.22 -25.75
N ARG A 191 -0.94 -2.33 -25.60
CA ARG A 191 -1.54 -3.58 -25.13
C ARG A 191 -1.94 -3.51 -23.66
N ASN A 192 -1.11 -2.90 -22.81
CA ASN A 192 -1.42 -2.68 -21.39
C ASN A 192 -2.63 -1.75 -21.24
N LEU A 193 -2.66 -0.63 -21.96
CA LEU A 193 -3.80 0.29 -21.97
C LEU A 193 -5.09 -0.41 -22.44
N LYS A 194 -5.00 -1.30 -23.44
CA LYS A 194 -6.16 -2.09 -23.89
C LYS A 194 -6.67 -3.01 -22.77
N TYR A 195 -5.79 -3.67 -22.01
CA TYR A 195 -6.19 -4.50 -20.88
C TYR A 195 -6.87 -3.66 -19.80
N GLU A 196 -6.27 -2.55 -19.40
CA GLU A 196 -6.82 -1.63 -18.40
C GLU A 196 -8.20 -1.14 -18.80
N ARG A 197 -8.37 -0.59 -20.01
CA ARG A 197 -9.66 -0.15 -20.52
C ARG A 197 -10.70 -1.26 -20.57
N SER A 198 -10.31 -2.49 -20.95
CA SER A 198 -11.23 -3.62 -20.98
C SER A 198 -11.71 -3.99 -19.58
N VAL A 199 -10.87 -3.87 -18.56
CA VAL A 199 -11.23 -4.09 -17.16
C VAL A 199 -12.16 -2.98 -16.66
N LEU A 200 -11.82 -1.72 -16.89
CA LEU A 200 -12.61 -0.57 -16.50
C LEU A 200 -14.04 -0.64 -17.07
N LEU A 201 -14.17 -0.95 -18.36
CA LEU A 201 -15.47 -1.05 -19.04
C LEU A 201 -16.25 -2.30 -18.60
N GLY A 202 -15.55 -3.42 -18.37
CA GLY A 202 -16.18 -4.72 -18.08
C GLY A 202 -16.61 -4.90 -16.62
N ALA A 203 -16.01 -4.20 -15.68
CA ALA A 203 -16.41 -4.26 -14.27
C ALA A 203 -17.77 -3.59 -14.04
N ASP A 204 -18.59 -4.18 -13.15
CA ASP A 204 -19.87 -3.58 -12.73
C ASP A 204 -19.60 -2.43 -11.75
N LYS A 205 -18.62 -2.60 -10.85
CA LYS A 205 -18.16 -1.59 -9.91
C LYS A 205 -16.63 -1.62 -9.82
N ILE A 206 -16.04 -0.47 -9.54
CA ILE A 206 -14.61 -0.30 -9.39
C ILE A 206 -14.32 0.34 -8.03
N ILE A 207 -13.37 -0.21 -7.31
CA ILE A 207 -12.83 0.37 -6.10
C ILE A 207 -11.41 0.86 -6.38
N THR A 208 -11.07 2.05 -5.92
CA THR A 208 -9.70 2.57 -5.94
C THR A 208 -9.35 3.25 -4.64
N VAL A 209 -8.09 3.70 -4.47
CA VAL A 209 -7.58 4.16 -3.17
C VAL A 209 -7.54 5.68 -2.99
N SER A 210 -7.61 6.46 -4.08
CA SER A 210 -7.50 7.92 -4.03
C SER A 210 -8.33 8.60 -5.13
N GLU A 211 -8.65 9.87 -4.94
CA GLU A 211 -9.42 10.65 -5.93
C GLU A 211 -8.61 10.86 -7.21
N ASP A 212 -7.30 11.02 -7.11
CA ASP A 212 -6.46 11.12 -8.29
C ASP A 212 -6.41 9.82 -9.09
N CYS A 213 -6.33 8.65 -8.43
CA CYS A 213 -6.47 7.37 -9.13
C CYS A 213 -7.84 7.26 -9.84
N LYS A 214 -8.92 7.73 -9.20
CA LYS A 214 -10.24 7.78 -9.84
C LYS A 214 -10.22 8.66 -11.08
N ARG A 215 -9.61 9.85 -11.01
CA ARG A 215 -9.44 10.76 -12.15
C ARG A 215 -8.69 10.08 -13.30
N LEU A 216 -7.53 9.49 -13.01
CA LEU A 216 -6.69 8.80 -14.01
C LEU A 216 -7.44 7.65 -14.71
N PHE A 217 -8.27 6.89 -14.01
CA PHE A 217 -9.10 5.85 -14.63
C PHE A 217 -10.24 6.44 -15.46
N ALA A 218 -10.90 7.49 -14.99
CA ALA A 218 -11.99 8.16 -15.70
C ALA A 218 -11.54 8.82 -17.00
N GLU A 219 -10.31 9.31 -17.08
CA GLU A 219 -9.73 9.85 -18.30
C GLU A 219 -9.53 8.79 -19.40
N LYS A 220 -9.45 7.51 -19.04
CA LYS A 220 -9.24 6.41 -19.99
C LYS A 220 -10.53 5.80 -20.52
N ALA A 221 -11.61 5.88 -19.74
CA ALA A 221 -12.91 5.32 -20.08
C ALA A 221 -14.02 6.08 -19.34
N ASP A 222 -15.21 6.14 -19.92
CA ASP A 222 -16.39 6.73 -19.28
C ASP A 222 -16.95 5.80 -18.20
N VAL A 223 -16.33 5.85 -17.02
CA VAL A 223 -16.60 4.95 -15.89
C VAL A 223 -16.61 5.66 -14.53
N ALA A 224 -16.60 6.98 -14.52
CA ALA A 224 -16.51 7.76 -13.28
C ALA A 224 -17.57 7.37 -12.24
N ASP A 225 -18.81 7.10 -12.71
CA ASP A 225 -19.94 6.70 -11.86
C ASP A 225 -19.82 5.29 -11.28
N LYS A 226 -18.98 4.44 -11.87
CA LYS A 226 -18.72 3.09 -11.37
C LYS A 226 -17.60 3.07 -10.33
N ILE A 227 -16.81 4.15 -10.19
CA ILE A 227 -15.62 4.20 -9.35
C ILE A 227 -15.96 4.77 -7.98
N THR A 228 -15.72 3.96 -6.95
CA THR A 228 -15.81 4.38 -5.55
C THR A 228 -14.42 4.42 -4.94
N VAL A 229 -14.05 5.54 -4.34
CA VAL A 229 -12.79 5.66 -3.61
C VAL A 229 -12.94 5.05 -2.22
N VAL A 230 -12.17 4.02 -1.95
CA VAL A 230 -12.03 3.37 -0.64
C VAL A 230 -10.54 3.26 -0.35
N PRO A 231 -9.96 4.20 0.40
CA PRO A 231 -8.53 4.23 0.66
C PRO A 231 -8.06 3.04 1.50
N ASN A 232 -6.77 2.95 1.72
CA ASN A 232 -6.24 2.11 2.78
C ASN A 232 -6.67 2.69 4.14
N GLY A 233 -6.63 1.91 5.20
CA GLY A 233 -7.05 2.37 6.51
C GLY A 233 -6.16 1.80 7.60
N TYR A 234 -6.49 2.11 8.85
CA TYR A 234 -5.88 1.58 10.05
C TYR A 234 -6.81 0.58 10.75
N ASP A 235 -6.25 -0.38 11.47
CA ASP A 235 -7.02 -1.27 12.33
C ASP A 235 -7.16 -0.63 13.73
N GLU A 236 -8.39 -0.40 14.17
CA GLU A 236 -8.66 0.23 15.48
C GLU A 236 -8.11 -0.61 16.64
N ASP A 237 -8.07 -1.93 16.49
CA ASP A 237 -7.68 -2.82 17.56
C ASP A 237 -6.18 -2.72 17.84
N ASP A 238 -5.36 -2.48 16.81
CA ASP A 238 -3.92 -2.28 16.94
C ASP A 238 -3.60 -1.08 17.88
N PHE A 239 -4.42 -0.03 17.85
CA PHE A 239 -4.25 1.17 18.69
C PHE A 239 -4.91 1.05 20.07
N LYS A 240 -6.03 0.31 20.19
CA LYS A 240 -6.71 0.10 21.49
C LYS A 240 -5.84 -0.69 22.47
N GLU A 241 -5.12 -1.70 21.99
CA GLU A 241 -4.20 -2.47 22.81
C GLU A 241 -3.09 -1.59 23.38
N MET A 242 -2.48 -0.74 22.55
CA MET A 242 -1.41 0.16 22.96
C MET A 242 -1.85 1.21 23.99
N ILE A 243 -3.10 1.71 23.90
CA ILE A 243 -3.66 2.65 24.87
C ILE A 243 -3.85 1.98 26.24
N LYS A 244 -4.18 0.69 26.26
CA LYS A 244 -4.36 -0.07 27.52
C LYS A 244 -3.02 -0.42 28.19
N GLU A 245 -2.00 -0.70 27.39
CA GLU A 245 -0.67 -1.09 27.84
C GLU A 245 0.25 0.11 28.20
N LYS A 246 -0.30 1.31 28.49
CA LYS A 246 0.47 2.50 28.87
C LYS A 246 1.53 2.21 29.97
N GLY A 247 2.56 1.44 29.60
CA GLY A 247 3.84 1.38 30.23
C GLY A 247 4.75 2.29 29.42
N GLU A 248 5.40 3.22 30.09
CA GLU A 248 6.33 4.19 29.53
C GLU A 248 7.33 3.53 28.58
N ILE A 249 7.14 3.72 27.25
CA ILE A 249 8.26 3.57 26.35
C ILE A 249 9.13 4.81 26.57
N THR A 250 9.88 4.79 27.66
CA THR A 250 10.93 5.78 27.89
C THR A 250 11.99 5.56 26.81
N PRO A 251 12.32 6.59 26.02
CA PRO A 251 13.47 6.52 25.14
C PRO A 251 14.70 6.19 25.99
N ASN A 252 15.45 5.16 25.62
CA ASN A 252 16.73 4.84 26.21
C ASN A 252 17.75 5.91 25.79
N SER A 253 17.63 7.14 26.27
CA SER A 253 18.59 8.20 25.98
C SER A 253 19.19 8.76 27.26
N SER A 254 20.43 8.40 27.49
CA SER A 254 21.35 9.00 28.49
C SER A 254 21.92 10.35 28.02
N LEU A 255 21.33 11.00 27.02
CA LEU A 255 21.77 12.29 26.48
C LEU A 255 20.71 13.34 26.75
N LEU A 256 21.11 14.59 26.93
CA LEU A 256 20.30 15.78 27.13
C LEU A 256 18.93 15.64 26.47
N THR A 257 17.86 15.56 27.27
CA THR A 257 16.49 15.28 26.81
C THR A 257 16.10 16.24 25.69
N PRO A 258 15.90 15.78 24.45
CA PRO A 258 15.38 16.64 23.41
C PRO A 258 13.97 17.08 23.80
N HIS A 259 13.59 18.32 23.48
CA HIS A 259 12.24 18.80 23.73
C HIS A 259 11.21 18.17 22.81
N TYR A 260 11.62 17.79 21.57
CA TYR A 260 10.72 17.26 20.57
C TYR A 260 11.31 16.02 19.85
N ILE A 261 10.46 15.02 19.63
CA ILE A 261 10.78 13.80 18.88
C ILE A 261 10.01 13.83 17.57
N LEU A 262 10.72 13.95 16.45
CA LEU A 262 10.14 13.86 15.09
C LEU A 262 10.51 12.49 14.53
N SER A 263 9.51 11.66 14.22
CA SER A 263 9.75 10.29 13.77
C SER A 263 9.26 10.04 12.35
N TYR A 264 10.04 9.26 11.61
CA TYR A 264 9.63 8.61 10.38
C TYR A 264 9.58 7.10 10.60
N VAL A 265 8.48 6.45 10.23
CA VAL A 265 8.30 5.01 10.38
C VAL A 265 8.11 4.36 9.01
N GLY A 266 8.99 3.42 8.65
CA GLY A 266 8.94 2.67 7.40
C GLY A 266 10.25 2.62 6.64
N VAL A 267 10.16 2.35 5.32
CA VAL A 267 11.32 2.31 4.43
C VAL A 267 11.60 3.71 3.89
N LEU A 268 12.76 4.27 4.17
CA LEU A 268 13.22 5.53 3.60
C LEU A 268 14.05 5.23 2.36
N ALA A 269 13.47 5.50 1.19
CA ALA A 269 14.08 5.18 -0.09
C ALA A 269 14.76 6.41 -0.71
N PRO A 270 15.76 6.24 -1.61
CA PRO A 270 16.52 7.34 -2.22
C PRO A 270 15.68 8.37 -3.00
N GLN A 271 14.48 8.00 -3.45
CA GLN A 271 13.56 8.91 -4.15
C GLN A 271 12.85 9.91 -3.23
N HIS A 272 13.00 9.78 -1.91
CA HIS A 272 12.50 10.78 -0.97
C HIS A 272 13.49 11.96 -0.90
N ASP A 273 13.03 13.15 -1.27
CA ASP A 273 13.82 14.36 -1.10
C ASP A 273 13.85 14.76 0.37
N LEU A 274 15.03 14.68 0.96
CA LEU A 274 15.25 15.06 2.36
C LEU A 274 15.75 16.50 2.55
N SER A 275 16.01 17.22 1.46
CA SER A 275 16.51 18.59 1.51
C SER A 275 15.60 19.53 2.30
N PRO A 276 14.26 19.45 2.18
CA PRO A 276 13.35 20.26 2.98
C PRO A 276 13.44 19.95 4.49
N LEU A 277 13.53 18.67 4.85
CA LEU A 277 13.71 18.28 6.26
C LEU A 277 15.05 18.79 6.80
N LYS A 278 16.13 18.64 6.02
CA LYS A 278 17.45 19.16 6.38
C LYS A 278 17.41 20.65 6.67
N ALA A 279 16.79 21.44 5.78
CA ALA A 279 16.67 22.90 5.95
C ALA A 279 15.92 23.25 7.25
N LEU A 280 14.91 22.44 7.62
CA LEU A 280 14.05 22.68 8.79
C LEU A 280 14.74 22.36 10.12
N VAL A 281 15.63 21.36 10.18
CA VAL A 281 16.15 20.81 11.44
C VAL A 281 17.66 20.96 11.64
N SER A 282 18.42 21.40 10.63
CA SER A 282 19.89 21.50 10.75
C SER A 282 20.31 22.39 11.92
N GLY A 283 21.22 21.87 12.75
CA GLY A 283 21.77 22.57 13.91
C GLY A 283 20.82 22.67 15.11
N ARG A 284 19.58 22.19 15.05
CA ARG A 284 18.64 22.15 16.19
C ARG A 284 19.12 21.16 17.24
N LYS A 285 19.24 21.60 18.49
CA LYS A 285 19.68 20.78 19.62
C LYS A 285 18.53 20.25 20.47
N ASP A 286 17.36 20.82 20.30
CA ASP A 286 16.10 20.50 20.98
C ASP A 286 15.27 19.42 20.26
N ILE A 287 15.75 18.92 19.10
CA ILE A 287 15.06 17.93 18.27
C ILE A 287 15.83 16.63 18.25
N LEU A 288 15.11 15.52 18.42
CA LEU A 288 15.53 14.17 18.05
C LEU A 288 14.82 13.75 16.76
N LEU A 289 15.60 13.49 15.72
CA LEU A 289 15.11 12.81 14.51
C LEU A 289 15.20 11.29 14.71
N ARG A 290 14.06 10.63 14.69
CA ARG A 290 13.98 9.17 14.84
C ARG A 290 13.52 8.53 13.54
N PHE A 291 14.25 7.52 13.09
CA PHE A 291 13.91 6.72 11.92
C PHE A 291 13.71 5.26 12.34
N VAL A 292 12.50 4.75 12.21
CA VAL A 292 12.13 3.38 12.57
C VAL A 292 11.89 2.59 11.28
N GLY A 293 12.70 1.58 11.00
CA GLY A 293 12.59 0.74 9.82
C GLY A 293 13.88 0.71 8.99
N VAL A 294 13.75 0.65 7.67
CA VAL A 294 14.89 0.47 6.78
C VAL A 294 15.36 1.81 6.22
N VAL A 295 16.59 2.17 6.57
CA VAL A 295 17.30 3.35 6.04
C VAL A 295 18.68 2.91 5.61
N SER A 296 19.09 3.21 4.37
CA SER A 296 20.43 2.85 3.88
C SER A 296 21.52 3.57 4.67
N GLU A 297 22.71 2.98 4.75
CA GLU A 297 23.85 3.57 5.46
C GLU A 297 24.24 4.94 4.91
N GLU A 298 24.15 5.12 3.58
CA GLU A 298 24.44 6.39 2.92
C GLU A 298 23.49 7.50 3.41
N ILE A 299 22.21 7.22 3.45
CA ILE A 299 21.19 8.17 3.97
C ILE A 299 21.40 8.41 5.47
N GLN A 300 21.73 7.40 6.26
CA GLN A 300 22.03 7.58 7.69
C GLN A 300 23.22 8.51 7.91
N GLN A 301 24.30 8.35 7.12
CA GLN A 301 25.48 9.21 7.21
C GLN A 301 25.16 10.64 6.81
N GLU A 302 24.38 10.83 5.76
CA GLU A 302 23.91 12.15 5.36
C GLU A 302 23.15 12.83 6.48
N ILE A 303 22.13 12.17 7.06
CA ILE A 303 21.29 12.74 8.14
C ILE A 303 22.14 13.05 9.39
N LYS A 304 23.08 12.19 9.76
CA LYS A 304 24.01 12.45 10.90
C LYS A 304 24.86 13.70 10.69
N SER A 305 25.14 14.06 9.43
CA SER A 305 25.92 15.26 9.12
C SER A 305 25.18 16.59 9.35
N TRP A 306 23.85 16.56 9.56
CA TRP A 306 23.02 17.76 9.74
C TRP A 306 23.17 18.45 11.09
N GLY A 307 23.87 17.83 12.03
CA GLY A 307 24.11 18.39 13.37
C GLY A 307 22.89 18.43 14.28
N VAL A 308 21.88 17.64 13.99
CA VAL A 308 20.71 17.35 14.83
C VAL A 308 20.90 15.98 15.51
N GLN A 309 20.28 15.76 16.66
CA GLN A 309 20.30 14.43 17.30
C GLN A 309 19.52 13.43 16.44
N THR A 310 20.08 12.23 16.24
CA THR A 310 19.49 11.20 15.38
C THR A 310 19.47 9.83 16.04
N GLU A 311 18.38 9.10 15.84
CA GLU A 311 18.21 7.71 16.28
C GLU A 311 17.72 6.87 15.11
N PHE A 312 18.41 5.76 14.81
CA PHE A 312 18.05 4.81 13.77
C PHE A 312 17.74 3.46 14.42
N ILE A 313 16.49 3.02 14.25
CA ILE A 313 15.97 1.77 14.80
C ILE A 313 15.68 0.85 13.62
N SER A 314 16.23 -0.35 13.66
CA SER A 314 16.01 -1.35 12.61
C SER A 314 14.54 -1.76 12.52
N TYR A 315 14.22 -2.63 11.57
CA TYR A 315 12.87 -3.17 11.39
C TYR A 315 12.32 -3.74 12.72
N LEU A 316 11.13 -3.32 13.08
CA LEU A 316 10.38 -3.73 14.26
C LEU A 316 9.09 -4.45 13.87
N SER A 317 8.48 -5.14 14.83
CA SER A 317 7.12 -5.63 14.69
C SER A 317 6.12 -4.47 14.50
N HIS A 318 4.97 -4.75 13.90
CA HIS A 318 3.93 -3.74 13.67
C HIS A 318 3.49 -3.06 14.99
N LYS A 319 3.31 -3.84 16.06
CA LYS A 319 2.94 -3.35 17.40
C LYS A 319 3.99 -2.38 17.96
N GLU A 320 5.26 -2.74 17.87
CA GLU A 320 6.35 -1.85 18.32
C GLU A 320 6.42 -0.57 17.48
N ALA A 321 6.25 -0.67 16.16
CA ALA A 321 6.23 0.49 15.28
C ALA A 321 5.12 1.49 15.66
N ILE A 322 3.93 1.01 15.99
CA ILE A 322 2.82 1.85 16.50
C ILE A 322 3.21 2.52 17.83
N ALA A 323 3.88 1.80 18.72
CA ALA A 323 4.34 2.37 19.98
C ALA A 323 5.31 3.55 19.77
N TYR A 324 6.25 3.42 18.82
CA TYR A 324 7.13 4.52 18.44
C TYR A 324 6.38 5.69 17.78
N MET A 325 5.38 5.43 16.94
CA MET A 325 4.52 6.49 16.41
C MET A 325 3.84 7.27 17.54
N MET A 326 3.26 6.56 18.51
CA MET A 326 2.54 7.18 19.64
C MET A 326 3.47 7.90 20.62
N ALA A 327 4.77 7.53 20.67
CA ALA A 327 5.78 8.17 21.50
C ALA A 327 6.43 9.41 20.84
N SER A 328 5.94 9.85 19.68
CA SER A 328 6.49 10.96 18.92
C SER A 328 5.66 12.24 19.12
N ASP A 329 6.30 13.41 19.03
CA ASP A 329 5.60 14.71 19.02
C ASP A 329 5.06 15.04 17.64
N ALA A 330 5.80 14.64 16.59
CA ALA A 330 5.36 14.76 15.21
C ALA A 330 5.84 13.56 14.36
N LEU A 331 5.06 13.22 13.35
CA LEU A 331 5.34 12.16 12.40
C LEU A 331 5.65 12.76 11.02
N LEU A 332 6.75 12.34 10.44
CA LEU A 332 7.21 12.83 9.14
C LEU A 332 6.65 11.94 8.03
N LEU A 333 5.94 12.52 7.08
CA LEU A 333 5.37 11.82 5.93
C LEU A 333 5.98 12.35 4.65
N PHE A 334 6.64 11.47 3.88
CA PHE A 334 7.20 11.82 2.58
C PHE A 334 6.38 11.20 1.46
N VAL A 335 5.99 12.02 0.49
CA VAL A 335 5.46 11.59 -0.80
C VAL A 335 6.55 11.88 -1.83
N PRO A 336 7.04 10.86 -2.58
CA PRO A 336 8.14 11.05 -3.52
C PRO A 336 7.77 12.03 -4.63
N ASN A 337 8.76 12.81 -5.08
CA ASN A 337 8.57 13.73 -6.21
C ASN A 337 8.73 12.97 -7.54
N VAL A 338 7.63 12.35 -7.96
CA VAL A 338 7.54 11.52 -9.18
C VAL A 338 6.28 11.92 -9.98
N PRO A 339 6.20 11.59 -11.28
CA PRO A 339 4.98 11.83 -12.04
C PRO A 339 3.75 11.18 -11.39
N ASN A 340 2.60 11.86 -11.44
CA ASN A 340 1.33 11.41 -10.85
C ASN A 340 1.43 11.09 -9.34
N ASN A 341 2.21 11.88 -8.59
CA ASN A 341 2.39 11.68 -7.16
C ASN A 341 1.22 12.22 -6.30
N GLU A 342 0.32 13.00 -6.89
CA GLU A 342 -0.83 13.58 -6.19
C GLU A 342 -1.75 12.52 -5.56
N GLY A 343 -1.90 11.36 -6.22
CA GLY A 343 -2.71 10.24 -5.75
C GLY A 343 -2.01 9.28 -4.79
N ILE A 344 -0.74 9.52 -4.42
CA ILE A 344 0.01 8.59 -3.57
C ILE A 344 -0.45 8.70 -2.12
N LEU A 345 -1.24 7.71 -1.68
CA LEU A 345 -1.65 7.50 -0.29
C LEU A 345 -0.91 6.31 0.30
N THR A 346 0.11 6.56 1.09
CA THR A 346 0.87 5.48 1.75
C THR A 346 0.06 4.88 2.88
N GLY A 347 0.24 3.57 3.15
CA GLY A 347 -0.44 2.90 4.26
C GLY A 347 -0.18 3.56 5.61
N LYS A 348 1.05 4.04 5.84
CA LYS A 348 1.45 4.72 7.08
C LYS A 348 0.68 6.01 7.38
N LEU A 349 0.17 6.72 6.36
CA LEU A 349 -0.67 7.92 6.59
C LEU A 349 -1.85 7.61 7.51
N PHE A 350 -2.52 6.48 7.29
CA PHE A 350 -3.70 6.11 8.08
C PHE A 350 -3.33 5.71 9.51
N GLU A 351 -2.19 5.06 9.71
CA GLU A 351 -1.65 4.76 11.04
C GLU A 351 -1.21 6.05 11.77
N TYR A 352 -0.63 7.00 11.05
CA TYR A 352 -0.30 8.31 11.59
C TYR A 352 -1.55 9.08 12.03
N LEU A 353 -2.62 9.08 11.23
CA LEU A 353 -3.90 9.64 11.60
C LEU A 353 -4.46 8.97 12.86
N ALA A 354 -4.37 7.63 12.96
CA ALA A 354 -4.85 6.87 14.10
C ALA A 354 -4.06 7.12 15.38
N SER A 355 -2.75 7.38 15.26
CA SER A 355 -1.87 7.70 16.40
C SER A 355 -2.22 9.03 17.08
N ARG A 356 -3.01 9.88 16.40
CA ARG A 356 -3.34 11.24 16.88
C ARG A 356 -2.12 12.11 17.11
N ARG A 357 -1.03 11.85 16.40
CA ARG A 357 0.18 12.67 16.42
C ARG A 357 0.19 13.63 15.24
N LYS A 358 0.82 14.77 15.41
CA LYS A 358 0.98 15.80 14.36
C LYS A 358 1.69 15.19 13.15
N ILE A 359 1.17 15.44 11.95
CA ILE A 359 1.78 14.97 10.71
C ILE A 359 2.39 16.16 9.98
N LEU A 360 3.68 16.08 9.70
CA LEU A 360 4.36 17.02 8.80
C LEU A 360 4.58 16.33 7.46
N LEU A 361 3.85 16.80 6.44
CA LEU A 361 3.89 16.26 5.08
C LEU A 361 4.96 16.97 4.25
N PHE A 362 5.80 16.18 3.60
CA PHE A 362 6.71 16.59 2.52
C PHE A 362 6.19 15.98 1.22
N GLY A 363 5.51 16.76 0.40
CA GLY A 363 4.84 16.24 -0.80
C GLY A 363 4.08 17.31 -1.56
N PRO A 364 3.24 16.92 -2.54
CA PRO A 364 2.48 17.87 -3.35
C PRO A 364 1.39 18.57 -2.53
N GLU A 365 1.26 19.87 -2.71
CA GLU A 365 0.26 20.70 -2.03
C GLU A 365 -1.18 20.25 -2.37
N ASN A 366 -1.43 19.96 -3.64
CA ASN A 366 -2.76 19.54 -4.11
C ASN A 366 -2.98 18.02 -4.02
N GLY A 367 -2.04 17.29 -3.38
CA GLY A 367 -2.11 15.83 -3.28
C GLY A 367 -3.22 15.35 -2.33
N ASP A 368 -3.71 14.15 -2.60
CA ASP A 368 -4.77 13.52 -1.80
C ASP A 368 -4.32 13.30 -0.34
N ALA A 369 -3.02 13.10 -0.09
CA ALA A 369 -2.47 13.01 1.26
C ALA A 369 -2.68 14.32 2.05
N MET A 370 -2.42 15.49 1.42
CA MET A 370 -2.63 16.79 2.09
C MET A 370 -4.11 17.06 2.34
N LYS A 371 -4.98 16.73 1.39
CA LYS A 371 -6.45 16.87 1.56
C LYS A 371 -6.93 16.08 2.77
N LEU A 372 -6.49 14.80 2.91
CA LEU A 372 -6.83 13.94 4.04
C LEU A 372 -6.31 14.49 5.39
N ILE A 373 -5.07 14.94 5.42
CA ILE A 373 -4.47 15.53 6.63
C ILE A 373 -5.25 16.78 7.05
N THR A 374 -5.62 17.64 6.10
CA THR A 374 -6.41 18.85 6.36
C THR A 374 -7.82 18.51 6.84
N GLU A 375 -8.52 17.60 6.15
CA GLU A 375 -9.87 17.15 6.52
C GLU A 375 -9.90 16.57 7.93
N CYS A 376 -8.86 15.82 8.30
CA CYS A 376 -8.72 15.25 9.63
C CYS A 376 -8.18 16.22 10.70
N GLY A 377 -7.75 17.43 10.34
CA GLY A 377 -7.12 18.37 11.27
C GLY A 377 -5.84 17.79 11.92
N ALA A 378 -5.08 16.95 11.18
CA ALA A 378 -4.04 16.12 11.75
C ALA A 378 -2.62 16.66 11.51
N GLY A 379 -2.44 17.75 10.78
CA GLY A 379 -1.09 18.22 10.49
C GLY A 379 -1.03 19.33 9.45
N SER A 380 0.15 19.52 8.87
CA SER A 380 0.44 20.57 7.89
C SER A 380 1.38 20.08 6.79
N LEU A 381 1.36 20.78 5.67
CA LEU A 381 2.37 20.66 4.62
C LEU A 381 3.63 21.42 5.01
N TYR A 382 4.80 20.87 4.71
CA TYR A 382 6.03 21.63 4.71
C TYR A 382 6.01 22.68 3.58
N THR A 383 6.31 23.92 3.95
CA THR A 383 6.60 25.03 3.02
C THR A 383 7.88 25.72 3.49
N GLU A 384 8.56 26.44 2.60
CA GLU A 384 9.78 27.19 2.95
C GLU A 384 9.55 28.21 4.09
N ASN A 385 8.32 28.66 4.26
CA ASN A 385 7.92 29.60 5.31
C ASN A 385 7.40 28.92 6.59
N LEU A 386 7.47 27.58 6.68
CA LEU A 386 6.99 26.87 7.85
C LEU A 386 7.85 27.18 9.07
N CYS A 387 7.23 27.76 10.10
CA CYS A 387 7.86 27.89 11.42
C CYS A 387 7.65 26.58 12.22
N LEU A 388 8.72 25.81 12.40
CA LEU A 388 8.63 24.51 13.08
C LEU A 388 8.14 24.64 14.53
N ASP A 389 8.58 25.66 15.27
CA ASP A 389 8.15 25.85 16.66
C ASP A 389 6.66 26.16 16.77
N LYS A 390 6.14 26.96 15.83
CA LYS A 390 4.70 27.21 15.71
C LYS A 390 3.95 25.91 15.38
N PHE A 391 4.43 25.11 14.43
CA PHE A 391 3.83 23.83 14.10
C PHE A 391 3.84 22.88 15.31
N LEU A 392 4.95 22.78 16.04
CA LEU A 392 5.07 21.92 17.21
C LEU A 392 4.21 22.37 18.39
N SER A 393 3.93 23.67 18.53
CA SER A 393 3.06 24.18 19.59
C SER A 393 1.56 24.09 19.26
N GLN A 394 1.17 23.99 17.99
CA GLN A 394 -0.23 23.86 17.58
C GLN A 394 -0.81 22.49 17.93
N ASP A 395 -2.12 22.41 18.19
CA ASP A 395 -2.82 21.13 18.33
C ASP A 395 -3.25 20.59 16.97
N TYR A 396 -2.73 19.41 16.63
CA TYR A 396 -3.06 18.64 15.45
C TYR A 396 -3.44 17.19 15.81
N SER A 397 -4.08 16.97 16.97
CA SER A 397 -4.49 15.65 17.43
C SER A 397 -5.54 14.98 16.53
N GLY A 398 -6.02 15.72 15.53
CA GLY A 398 -7.02 15.25 14.59
C GLY A 398 -8.45 15.33 15.15
N ASN A 399 -9.42 15.32 14.25
CA ASN A 399 -10.85 15.36 14.55
C ASN A 399 -11.53 14.01 14.34
N ASP A 400 -12.85 13.94 14.45
CA ASP A 400 -13.63 12.72 14.29
C ASP A 400 -13.62 12.13 12.87
N ASN A 401 -13.21 12.92 11.85
CA ASN A 401 -13.10 12.42 10.49
C ASN A 401 -12.07 11.29 10.34
N VAL A 402 -11.11 11.19 11.26
CA VAL A 402 -10.16 10.05 11.29
C VAL A 402 -10.89 8.70 11.36
N LYS A 403 -12.04 8.63 12.05
CA LYS A 403 -12.80 7.38 12.26
C LYS A 403 -13.30 6.74 10.95
N GLN A 404 -13.57 7.56 9.91
CA GLN A 404 -14.00 7.04 8.60
C GLN A 404 -12.93 6.21 7.88
N TYR A 405 -11.67 6.36 8.30
CA TYR A 405 -10.54 5.60 7.76
C TYR A 405 -10.20 4.35 8.58
N SER A 406 -11.01 4.00 9.58
CA SER A 406 -10.86 2.71 10.25
C SER A 406 -11.22 1.55 9.30
N ARG A 407 -10.52 0.41 9.43
CA ARG A 407 -10.80 -0.78 8.61
C ARG A 407 -12.25 -1.23 8.70
N ARG A 408 -12.88 -1.06 9.86
CA ARG A 408 -14.30 -1.36 10.06
C ARG A 408 -15.21 -0.45 9.22
N ALA A 409 -14.99 0.87 9.27
CA ALA A 409 -15.78 1.82 8.47
C ALA A 409 -15.57 1.61 6.96
N LEU A 410 -14.34 1.33 6.54
CA LEU A 410 -14.04 1.03 5.14
C LEU A 410 -14.64 -0.32 4.70
N ALA A 411 -14.67 -1.34 5.57
CA ALA A 411 -15.34 -2.62 5.30
C ALA A 411 -16.85 -2.43 5.13
N GLN A 412 -17.49 -1.55 5.91
CA GLN A 412 -18.88 -1.16 5.72
C GLN A 412 -19.13 -0.55 4.34
N LYS A 413 -18.27 0.37 3.92
CA LYS A 413 -18.33 0.99 2.59
C LYS A 413 -18.14 -0.05 1.48
N ILE A 414 -17.18 -0.97 1.63
CA ILE A 414 -16.97 -2.07 0.69
C ILE A 414 -18.20 -2.99 0.65
N ALA A 415 -18.76 -3.38 1.81
CA ALA A 415 -19.93 -4.26 1.89
C ALA A 415 -21.14 -3.70 1.12
N SER A 416 -21.34 -2.37 1.10
CA SER A 416 -22.40 -1.72 0.32
C SER A 416 -22.19 -1.81 -1.21
N LEU A 417 -20.97 -2.10 -1.65
CA LEU A 417 -20.65 -2.29 -3.06
C LEU A 417 -20.76 -3.75 -3.50
N LEU A 418 -20.68 -4.67 -2.59
CA LEU A 418 -20.74 -6.09 -2.87
C LEU A 418 -22.18 -6.54 -3.03
#